data_ea1bbf3c7d94c1a2e48123bebfcad269
#
_entry.id   ea1bbf3c7d94c1a2e48123bebfcad269
#
_cell.length_a   1.000
_cell.length_b   1.000
_cell.length_c   1.000
_cell.angle_alpha   90.00
_cell.angle_beta   90.00
_cell.angle_gamma   90.00
#
_symmetry.space_group_name_H-M   'P 1'
#
loop_
_entity.id
_entity.type
_entity.pdbx_description
1 polymer ?
#
loop_
_entity_poly.entity_id
_entity_poly.type
_entity_poly.pdbx_seq_one_letter_code
_entity_poly.pdbx_strand_id
1 'polypeptide(L)'
;MPLPVCYLNGEYLPLAEARVSPLDRAFLFGDAVYEVVPVYASRPFRLREHLDRLARSLAGIRMDPPLTHADWDGILKTLIERNGGGDQYVYFQVTRGAELGRNHAWPTGLEPTVFAFANPLEPVSPALLDQGLATITAQDIRWARRDIKSTALLANTLLKKLATDAGAFETILLEHGELTEGSSTTVHVITAGEIHTPPNGHHILPGTTRDVVTELAARCGIPSASRRVTEEELRAADEIWLAFSTRGVLPVTRLDGKPVRTGKPGPLFERIYASFATYVRELAGTPAL
;
A
#
# COMPACT_ATOMS: atom_id res chain seq x y z
N MET A 1 -8.93 16.19 0.66
CA MET A 1 -8.38 16.70 1.95
C MET A 1 -8.69 15.66 3.01
N PRO A 2 -7.85 15.51 4.06
CA PRO A 2 -8.15 14.62 5.18
C PRO A 2 -9.50 14.95 5.82
N LEU A 3 -10.15 13.94 6.39
CA LEU A 3 -11.37 14.10 7.16
C LEU A 3 -11.07 14.75 8.53
N PRO A 4 -12.06 15.43 9.16
CA PRO A 4 -11.76 16.37 10.23
C PRO A 4 -11.34 15.74 11.56
N VAL A 5 -11.69 14.48 11.82
CA VAL A 5 -11.38 13.81 13.10
C VAL A 5 -10.21 12.87 12.95
N CYS A 6 -9.28 12.91 13.89
CA CYS A 6 -8.19 11.95 14.05
C CYS A 6 -8.23 11.28 15.42
N TYR A 7 -7.44 10.21 15.57
CA TYR A 7 -7.12 9.56 16.84
C TYR A 7 -5.65 9.83 17.18
N LEU A 8 -5.37 10.23 18.39
CA LEU A 8 -4.01 10.42 18.90
C LEU A 8 -3.94 9.96 20.35
N ASN A 9 -3.15 8.94 20.65
CA ASN A 9 -2.84 8.46 22.01
C ASN A 9 -4.04 8.29 22.95
N GLY A 10 -5.13 7.70 22.49
CA GLY A 10 -6.33 7.44 23.28
C GLY A 10 -7.47 8.45 23.07
N GLU A 11 -7.22 9.55 22.39
CA GLU A 11 -8.21 10.62 22.19
C GLU A 11 -8.62 10.78 20.71
N TYR A 12 -9.91 11.11 20.52
CA TYR A 12 -10.41 11.54 19.21
C TYR A 12 -10.60 13.06 19.23
N LEU A 13 -9.90 13.76 18.37
CA LEU A 13 -9.87 15.23 18.34
C LEU A 13 -9.88 15.74 16.88
N PRO A 14 -10.16 17.04 16.68
CA PRO A 14 -9.99 17.65 15.36
C PRO A 14 -8.54 17.50 14.87
N LEU A 15 -8.35 17.03 13.64
CA LEU A 15 -7.01 16.84 13.06
C LEU A 15 -6.17 18.13 13.12
N ALA A 16 -6.78 19.30 12.96
CA ALA A 16 -6.11 20.59 13.04
C ALA A 16 -5.55 20.91 14.44
N GLU A 17 -6.04 20.25 15.48
CA GLU A 17 -5.63 20.42 16.87
C GLU A 17 -4.60 19.37 17.33
N ALA A 18 -4.43 18.30 16.55
CA ALA A 18 -3.47 17.25 16.88
C ALA A 18 -2.03 17.79 16.96
N ARG A 19 -1.33 17.45 18.03
CA ARG A 19 0.05 17.87 18.26
C ARG A 19 0.91 16.68 18.65
N VAL A 20 2.05 16.53 18.01
CA VAL A 20 3.07 15.52 18.32
C VAL A 20 4.35 16.26 18.69
N SER A 21 5.09 15.72 19.64
CA SER A 21 6.38 16.30 20.04
C SER A 21 7.34 16.36 18.84
N PRO A 22 8.05 17.46 18.61
CA PRO A 22 9.12 17.51 17.61
C PRO A 22 10.31 16.59 17.95
N LEU A 23 10.36 16.09 19.18
CA LEU A 23 11.34 15.09 19.63
C LEU A 23 10.85 13.65 19.45
N ASP A 24 9.65 13.44 18.87
CA ASP A 24 9.21 12.10 18.49
C ASP A 24 10.20 11.48 17.50
N ARG A 25 10.59 10.24 17.74
CA ARG A 25 11.60 9.56 16.94
C ARG A 25 11.17 9.32 15.51
N ALA A 26 9.87 9.27 15.23
CA ALA A 26 9.38 9.25 13.84
C ALA A 26 9.74 10.53 13.10
N PHE A 27 9.64 11.69 13.74
CA PHE A 27 10.00 12.98 13.15
C PHE A 27 11.52 13.12 12.96
N LEU A 28 12.33 12.62 13.91
CA LEU A 28 13.79 12.78 13.88
C LEU A 28 14.51 11.71 13.05
N PHE A 29 13.97 10.49 12.98
CA PHE A 29 14.67 9.32 12.42
C PHE A 29 13.82 8.47 11.46
N GLY A 30 12.51 8.75 11.32
CA GLY A 30 11.61 7.81 10.66
C GLY A 30 11.39 6.51 11.44
N ASP A 31 11.61 6.52 12.78
CA ASP A 31 11.51 5.35 13.66
C ASP A 31 10.04 5.05 14.00
N ALA A 32 9.31 4.61 12.99
CA ALA A 32 7.90 4.31 13.05
C ALA A 32 7.48 3.36 11.92
N VAL A 33 6.33 2.72 12.12
CA VAL A 33 5.67 1.87 11.11
C VAL A 33 4.23 2.34 10.91
N TYR A 34 3.64 2.05 9.74
CA TYR A 34 2.31 2.52 9.39
C TYR A 34 1.52 1.52 8.57
N GLU A 35 0.22 1.74 8.51
CA GLU A 35 -0.69 1.03 7.62
C GLU A 35 -1.65 2.00 6.90
N VAL A 36 -2.18 1.52 5.78
CA VAL A 36 -3.24 2.19 5.03
C VAL A 36 -4.30 1.16 4.68
N VAL A 37 -5.48 1.32 5.26
CA VAL A 37 -6.60 0.39 5.11
C VAL A 37 -7.72 1.05 4.34
N PRO A 38 -8.12 0.55 3.16
CA PRO A 38 -9.32 1.03 2.49
C PRO A 38 -10.57 0.57 3.25
N VAL A 39 -11.58 1.41 3.21
CA VAL A 39 -12.88 1.21 3.86
C VAL A 39 -13.95 1.37 2.80
N TYR A 40 -14.78 0.34 2.62
CA TYR A 40 -15.91 0.35 1.69
C TYR A 40 -17.21 0.23 2.48
N ALA A 41 -18.13 1.16 2.27
CA ALA A 41 -19.40 1.23 2.99
C ALA A 41 -19.21 1.12 4.52
N SER A 42 -18.27 1.87 5.08
CA SER A 42 -17.87 1.85 6.50
C SER A 42 -17.22 0.55 6.99
N ARG A 43 -16.87 -0.39 6.11
CA ARG A 43 -16.24 -1.67 6.46
C ARG A 43 -14.78 -1.68 6.05
N PRO A 44 -13.83 -1.79 7.00
CA PRO A 44 -12.41 -1.92 6.69
C PRO A 44 -12.13 -3.18 5.86
N PHE A 45 -11.42 -3.00 4.75
CA PHE A 45 -11.07 -4.09 3.85
C PHE A 45 -9.79 -4.77 4.32
N ARG A 46 -9.86 -6.09 4.56
CA ARG A 46 -8.68 -6.89 4.96
C ARG A 46 -7.99 -6.37 6.23
N LEU A 47 -8.76 -5.84 7.20
CA LEU A 47 -8.20 -5.24 8.41
C LEU A 47 -7.27 -6.21 9.15
N ARG A 48 -7.64 -7.47 9.27
CA ARG A 48 -6.83 -8.47 9.97
C ARG A 48 -5.44 -8.61 9.33
N GLU A 49 -5.38 -8.76 8.02
CA GLU A 49 -4.13 -8.91 7.27
C GLU A 49 -3.24 -7.65 7.36
N HIS A 50 -3.86 -6.47 7.41
CA HIS A 50 -3.16 -5.20 7.66
C HIS A 50 -2.59 -5.15 9.09
N LEU A 51 -3.35 -5.56 10.10
CA LEU A 51 -2.88 -5.59 11.50
C LEU A 51 -1.80 -6.64 11.72
N ASP A 52 -1.90 -7.81 11.08
CA ASP A 52 -0.85 -8.83 11.08
C ASP A 52 0.45 -8.28 10.44
N ARG A 53 0.35 -7.48 9.37
CA ARG A 53 1.51 -6.81 8.75
C ARG A 53 2.08 -5.71 9.64
N LEU A 54 1.23 -4.91 10.31
CA LEU A 54 1.66 -3.93 11.30
C LEU A 54 2.47 -4.61 12.41
N ALA A 55 1.96 -5.72 12.96
CA ALA A 55 2.67 -6.47 14.00
C ALA A 55 4.03 -7.00 13.52
N ARG A 56 4.12 -7.53 12.29
CA ARG A 56 5.41 -7.92 11.68
C ARG A 56 6.35 -6.72 11.52
N SER A 57 5.83 -5.57 11.10
CA SER A 57 6.64 -4.36 10.94
C SER A 57 7.15 -3.83 12.29
N LEU A 58 6.32 -3.85 13.34
CA LEU A 58 6.72 -3.51 14.71
C LEU A 58 7.83 -4.44 15.21
N ALA A 59 7.65 -5.75 15.08
CA ALA A 59 8.69 -6.73 15.42
C ALA A 59 9.99 -6.49 14.62
N GLY A 60 9.87 -6.11 13.34
CA GLY A 60 11.01 -5.76 12.47
C GLY A 60 11.84 -4.59 12.97
N ILE A 61 11.23 -3.63 13.66
CA ILE A 61 11.91 -2.51 14.34
C ILE A 61 12.10 -2.73 15.84
N ARG A 62 11.89 -3.95 16.33
CA ARG A 62 12.05 -4.35 17.74
C ARG A 62 11.15 -3.53 18.68
N MET A 63 9.87 -3.44 18.34
CA MET A 63 8.82 -2.84 19.16
C MET A 63 7.71 -3.88 19.41
N ASP A 64 7.26 -3.93 20.65
CA ASP A 64 6.05 -4.65 20.98
C ASP A 64 4.80 -3.87 20.50
N PRO A 65 3.75 -4.54 20.04
CA PRO A 65 2.51 -3.88 19.67
C PRO A 65 1.90 -3.15 20.88
N PRO A 66 1.69 -1.81 20.80
CA PRO A 66 1.09 -1.07 21.93
C PRO A 66 -0.42 -1.33 22.07
N LEU A 67 -1.05 -1.89 21.05
CA LEU A 67 -2.49 -2.15 20.98
C LEU A 67 -2.74 -3.56 20.42
N THR A 68 -3.77 -4.22 20.91
CA THR A 68 -4.26 -5.49 20.36
C THR A 68 -5.05 -5.28 19.06
N HIS A 69 -5.32 -6.36 18.33
CA HIS A 69 -6.21 -6.31 17.14
C HIS A 69 -7.61 -5.80 17.51
N ALA A 70 -8.13 -6.16 18.68
CA ALA A 70 -9.44 -5.71 19.15
C ALA A 70 -9.45 -4.20 19.45
N ASP A 71 -8.36 -3.67 20.04
CA ASP A 71 -8.22 -2.23 20.27
C ASP A 71 -8.22 -1.48 18.96
N TRP A 72 -7.43 -1.94 17.97
CA TRP A 72 -7.38 -1.34 16.64
C TRP A 72 -8.75 -1.37 15.95
N ASP A 73 -9.47 -2.49 16.00
CA ASP A 73 -10.81 -2.61 15.41
C ASP A 73 -11.77 -1.56 16.01
N GLY A 74 -11.80 -1.43 17.32
CA GLY A 74 -12.59 -0.43 18.03
C GLY A 74 -12.21 1.02 17.67
N ILE A 75 -10.90 1.31 17.63
CA ILE A 75 -10.38 2.64 17.29
C ILE A 75 -10.77 3.01 15.85
N LEU A 76 -10.51 2.13 14.89
CA LEU A 76 -10.76 2.40 13.48
C LEU A 76 -12.24 2.52 13.18
N LYS A 77 -13.08 1.68 13.77
CA LYS A 77 -14.54 1.74 13.65
C LYS A 77 -15.07 3.10 14.15
N THR A 78 -14.67 3.50 15.35
CA THR A 78 -15.06 4.80 15.92
C THR A 78 -14.57 5.96 15.08
N LEU A 79 -13.32 5.90 14.56
CA LEU A 79 -12.76 6.93 13.70
C LEU A 79 -13.53 7.06 12.38
N ILE A 80 -13.87 5.94 11.74
CA ILE A 80 -14.68 5.89 10.52
C ILE A 80 -16.07 6.51 10.77
N GLU A 81 -16.74 6.11 11.85
CA GLU A 81 -18.06 6.62 12.21
C GLU A 81 -18.06 8.12 12.49
N ARG A 82 -17.08 8.62 13.26
CA ARG A 82 -16.93 10.06 13.57
C ARG A 82 -16.60 10.91 12.34
N ASN A 83 -16.06 10.30 11.30
CA ASN A 83 -15.80 10.93 10.00
C ASN A 83 -16.94 10.72 8.98
N GLY A 84 -18.13 10.31 9.42
CA GLY A 84 -19.34 10.21 8.60
C GLY A 84 -19.52 8.88 7.88
N GLY A 85 -18.67 7.89 8.11
CA GLY A 85 -18.78 6.58 7.46
C GLY A 85 -18.56 6.62 5.94
N GLY A 86 -19.07 5.60 5.23
CA GLY A 86 -18.97 5.50 3.78
C GLY A 86 -17.60 4.99 3.32
N ASP A 87 -17.21 5.41 2.11
CA ASP A 87 -15.95 5.01 1.49
C ASP A 87 -14.82 5.95 1.90
N GLN A 88 -13.86 5.40 2.62
CA GLN A 88 -12.70 6.12 3.18
C GLN A 88 -11.45 5.26 3.01
N TYR A 89 -10.29 5.82 3.28
CA TYR A 89 -9.14 5.03 3.70
C TYR A 89 -8.57 5.59 4.99
N VAL A 90 -8.18 4.71 5.88
CA VAL A 90 -7.57 5.09 7.14
C VAL A 90 -6.08 4.85 7.08
N TYR A 91 -5.31 5.90 7.37
CA TYR A 91 -3.89 5.83 7.66
C TYR A 91 -3.72 5.74 9.17
N PHE A 92 -2.88 4.84 9.63
CA PHE A 92 -2.47 4.82 11.04
C PHE A 92 -1.02 4.43 11.19
N GLN A 93 -0.37 4.99 12.21
CA GLN A 93 1.05 4.74 12.49
C GLN A 93 1.29 4.56 13.99
N VAL A 94 2.36 3.84 14.28
CA VAL A 94 2.94 3.69 15.61
C VAL A 94 4.38 4.15 15.54
N THR A 95 4.74 5.14 16.34
CA THR A 95 6.13 5.58 16.50
C THR A 95 6.73 4.98 17.75
N ARG A 96 8.06 4.99 17.87
CA ARG A 96 8.70 4.60 19.13
C ARG A 96 8.46 5.60 20.27
N GLY A 97 7.92 6.80 19.98
CA GLY A 97 7.68 7.85 20.95
C GLY A 97 8.77 8.92 20.99
N ALA A 98 8.62 9.85 21.92
CA ALA A 98 9.52 10.98 22.11
C ALA A 98 10.51 10.74 23.24
N GLU A 99 11.76 11.18 23.06
CA GLU A 99 12.78 11.19 24.11
C GLU A 99 13.31 12.61 24.35
N LEU A 100 13.91 12.85 25.54
CA LEU A 100 14.58 14.11 25.83
C LEU A 100 15.98 14.13 25.21
N GLY A 101 16.05 14.55 23.93
CA GLY A 101 17.31 14.63 23.20
C GLY A 101 17.26 13.94 21.84
N ARG A 102 18.43 13.74 21.23
CA ARG A 102 18.59 13.08 19.94
C ARG A 102 19.73 12.04 20.03
N ASN A 103 19.37 10.78 20.26
CA ASN A 103 20.30 9.67 20.28
C ASN A 103 19.84 8.55 19.33
N HIS A 104 20.77 7.96 18.56
CA HIS A 104 20.45 6.81 17.70
C HIS A 104 20.09 5.56 18.52
N ALA A 105 20.76 5.32 19.64
CA ALA A 105 20.36 4.30 20.59
C ALA A 105 19.13 4.79 21.36
N TRP A 106 18.01 4.09 21.22
CA TRP A 106 16.81 4.45 21.98
C TRP A 106 16.91 3.97 23.43
N PRO A 107 16.40 4.75 24.41
CA PRO A 107 16.28 4.32 25.79
C PRO A 107 15.16 3.29 25.96
N THR A 108 15.18 2.56 27.05
CA THR A 108 14.06 1.71 27.48
C THR A 108 12.90 2.54 28.02
N GLY A 109 11.65 2.03 27.90
CA GLY A 109 10.47 2.64 28.52
C GLY A 109 9.95 3.88 27.80
N LEU A 110 10.23 4.05 26.51
CA LEU A 110 9.55 5.07 25.72
C LEU A 110 8.07 4.70 25.52
N GLU A 111 7.20 5.68 25.66
CA GLU A 111 5.78 5.54 25.36
C GLU A 111 5.54 5.74 23.86
N PRO A 112 5.02 4.74 23.12
CA PRO A 112 4.72 4.87 21.71
C PRO A 112 3.70 5.97 21.43
N THR A 113 3.87 6.70 20.33
CA THR A 113 2.81 7.57 19.81
C THR A 113 1.97 6.76 18.82
N VAL A 114 0.66 6.70 19.05
CA VAL A 114 -0.32 6.05 18.19
C VAL A 114 -1.19 7.12 17.54
N PHE A 115 -1.14 7.21 16.21
CA PHE A 115 -1.87 8.21 15.45
C PHE A 115 -2.65 7.56 14.30
N ALA A 116 -3.89 8.00 14.09
CA ALA A 116 -4.69 7.60 12.93
C ALA A 116 -5.55 8.75 12.42
N PHE A 117 -5.73 8.82 11.10
CA PHE A 117 -6.65 9.75 10.45
C PHE A 117 -7.24 9.11 9.18
N ALA A 118 -8.32 9.69 8.68
CA ALA A 118 -9.00 9.18 7.50
C ALA A 118 -9.02 10.21 6.37
N ASN A 119 -9.14 9.70 5.15
CA ASN A 119 -9.36 10.47 3.92
C ASN A 119 -10.52 9.85 3.15
N PRO A 120 -11.25 10.63 2.31
CA PRO A 120 -12.17 10.06 1.36
C PRO A 120 -11.47 9.06 0.44
N LEU A 121 -12.10 7.94 0.16
CA LEU A 121 -11.65 6.98 -0.87
C LEU A 121 -12.34 7.32 -2.18
N GLU A 122 -11.59 7.94 -3.10
CA GLU A 122 -12.13 8.29 -4.41
C GLU A 122 -12.23 7.03 -5.30
N PRO A 123 -13.34 6.84 -6.00
CA PRO A 123 -13.48 5.74 -6.93
C PRO A 123 -12.47 5.88 -8.09
N VAL A 124 -12.01 4.75 -8.61
CA VAL A 124 -11.18 4.73 -9.82
C VAL A 124 -12.05 5.17 -10.99
N SER A 125 -11.62 6.19 -11.75
CA SER A 125 -12.39 6.67 -12.88
C SER A 125 -12.40 5.64 -14.02
N PRO A 126 -13.54 5.49 -14.75
CA PRO A 126 -13.61 4.64 -15.93
C PRO A 126 -12.53 4.96 -16.97
N ALA A 127 -12.26 6.25 -17.20
CA ALA A 127 -11.23 6.69 -18.13
C ALA A 127 -9.83 6.16 -17.75
N LEU A 128 -9.53 6.06 -16.46
CA LEU A 128 -8.25 5.50 -16.01
C LEU A 128 -8.18 3.99 -16.24
N LEU A 129 -9.30 3.29 -16.10
CA LEU A 129 -9.39 1.86 -16.39
C LEU A 129 -9.22 1.56 -17.87
N ASP A 130 -9.81 2.39 -18.74
CA ASP A 130 -9.74 2.24 -20.19
C ASP A 130 -8.38 2.64 -20.78
N GLN A 131 -7.76 3.70 -20.24
CA GLN A 131 -6.48 4.21 -20.74
C GLN A 131 -5.27 3.51 -20.11
N GLY A 132 -5.43 3.03 -18.87
CA GLY A 132 -4.35 2.49 -18.06
C GLY A 132 -3.31 3.54 -17.65
N LEU A 133 -2.25 3.07 -17.04
CA LEU A 133 -1.19 3.89 -16.45
C LEU A 133 0.05 3.93 -17.35
N ALA A 134 0.72 5.08 -17.36
CA ALA A 134 2.10 5.19 -17.79
C ALA A 134 3.04 5.01 -16.60
N THR A 135 4.11 4.26 -16.77
CA THR A 135 5.15 4.03 -15.76
C THR A 135 6.54 4.21 -16.36
N ILE A 136 7.50 4.45 -15.48
CA ILE A 136 8.93 4.43 -15.82
C ILE A 136 9.63 3.38 -14.98
N THR A 137 10.83 2.95 -15.40
CA THR A 137 11.72 2.12 -14.60
C THR A 137 12.82 2.95 -13.96
N ALA A 138 13.30 2.53 -12.78
CA ALA A 138 14.48 3.08 -12.13
C ALA A 138 15.16 2.03 -11.25
N GLN A 139 16.45 2.29 -10.90
CA GLN A 139 17.13 1.47 -9.90
C GLN A 139 16.48 1.65 -8.52
N ASP A 140 16.34 0.55 -7.79
CA ASP A 140 15.81 0.56 -6.44
C ASP A 140 16.88 1.08 -5.46
N ILE A 141 16.70 2.32 -5.03
CA ILE A 141 17.60 3.01 -4.09
C ILE A 141 17.10 2.96 -2.64
N ARG A 142 16.05 2.18 -2.38
CA ARG A 142 15.49 2.04 -1.03
C ARG A 142 16.41 1.17 -0.17
N TRP A 143 16.18 1.19 1.13
CA TRP A 143 16.94 0.38 2.08
C TRP A 143 16.70 -1.13 1.90
N ALA A 144 17.53 -1.96 2.55
CA ALA A 144 17.51 -3.42 2.40
C ALA A 144 16.35 -4.13 3.14
N ARG A 145 15.53 -3.43 3.94
CA ARG A 145 14.43 -3.97 4.75
C ARG A 145 13.08 -3.41 4.30
N ARG A 146 12.76 -3.59 3.02
CA ARG A 146 11.51 -3.13 2.40
C ARG A 146 10.28 -3.89 2.88
N ASP A 147 10.50 -5.06 3.50
CA ASP A 147 9.48 -5.86 4.19
C ASP A 147 8.87 -5.15 5.42
N ILE A 148 9.57 -4.18 6.00
CA ILE A 148 9.10 -3.34 7.09
C ILE A 148 8.38 -2.12 6.52
N LYS A 149 7.10 -1.98 6.82
CA LYS A 149 6.30 -0.81 6.38
C LYS A 149 6.59 0.40 7.26
N SER A 150 7.81 0.95 7.14
CA SER A 150 8.29 2.08 7.94
C SER A 150 7.92 3.43 7.34
N THR A 151 7.91 4.48 8.18
CA THR A 151 7.72 5.88 7.74
C THR A 151 8.97 6.51 7.13
N ALA A 152 10.10 5.80 7.06
CA ALA A 152 11.34 6.24 6.42
C ALA A 152 11.23 6.18 4.89
N LEU A 153 10.37 7.02 4.31
CA LEU A 153 9.91 6.97 2.91
C LEU A 153 10.61 7.96 1.97
N LEU A 154 11.75 8.56 2.36
CA LEU A 154 12.42 9.55 1.52
C LEU A 154 12.78 8.99 0.14
N ALA A 155 13.34 7.79 0.06
CA ALA A 155 13.65 7.14 -1.20
C ALA A 155 12.38 6.89 -2.05
N ASN A 156 11.29 6.42 -1.43
CA ASN A 156 10.00 6.21 -2.11
C ASN A 156 9.44 7.53 -2.70
N THR A 157 9.52 8.64 -1.94
CA THR A 157 9.04 9.94 -2.41
C THR A 157 9.87 10.49 -3.56
N LEU A 158 11.20 10.31 -3.52
CA LEU A 158 12.08 10.67 -4.63
C LEU A 158 11.79 9.85 -5.87
N LEU A 159 11.62 8.54 -5.74
CA LEU A 159 11.27 7.64 -6.84
C LEU A 159 9.88 7.97 -7.41
N LYS A 160 8.90 8.30 -6.58
CA LYS A 160 7.59 8.77 -7.04
C LYS A 160 7.68 10.10 -7.79
N LYS A 161 8.55 11.01 -7.33
CA LYS A 161 8.81 12.29 -8.00
C LYS A 161 9.39 12.08 -9.39
N LEU A 162 10.31 11.12 -9.58
CA LEU A 162 10.83 10.79 -10.92
C LEU A 162 9.71 10.44 -11.91
N ALA A 163 8.75 9.60 -11.50
CA ALA A 163 7.60 9.29 -12.35
C ALA A 163 6.80 10.54 -12.69
N THR A 164 6.50 11.38 -11.69
CA THR A 164 5.74 12.63 -11.90
C THR A 164 6.45 13.58 -12.86
N ASP A 165 7.77 13.73 -12.75
CA ASP A 165 8.57 14.60 -13.63
C ASP A 165 8.62 14.07 -15.07
N ALA A 166 8.52 12.75 -15.24
CA ALA A 166 8.40 12.09 -16.54
C ALA A 166 6.97 12.04 -17.09
N GLY A 167 5.98 12.66 -16.41
CA GLY A 167 4.57 12.57 -16.79
C GLY A 167 3.98 11.16 -16.63
N ALA A 168 4.61 10.32 -15.79
CA ALA A 168 4.17 8.98 -15.49
C ALA A 168 3.49 8.89 -14.11
N PHE A 169 2.72 7.82 -13.91
CA PHE A 169 1.99 7.61 -12.68
C PHE A 169 2.85 6.96 -11.59
N GLU A 170 3.71 6.02 -11.93
CA GLU A 170 4.49 5.22 -10.98
C GLU A 170 5.89 4.91 -11.54
N THR A 171 6.85 4.69 -10.62
CA THR A 171 8.16 4.16 -10.94
C THR A 171 8.22 2.68 -10.55
N ILE A 172 8.45 1.82 -11.52
CA ILE A 172 8.74 0.40 -11.33
C ILE A 172 10.23 0.24 -11.04
N LEU A 173 10.58 -0.48 -10.01
CA LEU A 173 11.91 -0.54 -9.45
C LEU A 173 12.63 -1.83 -9.82
N LEU A 174 13.89 -1.68 -10.17
CA LEU A 174 14.78 -2.78 -10.56
C LEU A 174 15.98 -2.82 -9.62
N GLU A 175 16.38 -4.02 -9.21
CA GLU A 175 17.59 -4.28 -8.45
C GLU A 175 18.36 -5.42 -9.11
N HIS A 176 19.62 -5.17 -9.50
CA HIS A 176 20.46 -6.16 -10.21
C HIS A 176 19.81 -6.75 -11.47
N GLY A 177 19.03 -5.98 -12.22
CA GLY A 177 18.33 -6.43 -13.43
C GLY A 177 17.05 -7.24 -13.17
N GLU A 178 16.59 -7.31 -11.92
CA GLU A 178 15.36 -7.99 -11.53
C GLU A 178 14.32 -6.98 -10.99
N LEU A 179 13.06 -7.24 -11.24
CA LEU A 179 11.93 -6.48 -10.71
C LEU A 179 11.85 -6.67 -9.19
N THR A 180 11.73 -5.56 -8.46
CA THR A 180 11.35 -5.58 -7.05
C THR A 180 9.86 -5.26 -6.92
N GLU A 181 9.48 -4.01 -6.91
CA GLU A 181 8.08 -3.54 -6.82
C GLU A 181 7.97 -2.13 -7.41
N GLY A 182 6.85 -1.44 -7.27
CA GLY A 182 6.74 0.00 -7.55
C GLY A 182 7.21 0.84 -6.36
N SER A 183 7.33 2.16 -6.54
CA SER A 183 7.72 3.07 -5.45
C SER A 183 6.71 3.02 -4.27
N SER A 184 5.46 2.64 -4.55
CA SER A 184 4.39 2.51 -3.55
C SER A 184 3.40 1.38 -3.86
N THR A 185 3.73 0.46 -4.77
CA THR A 185 2.82 -0.55 -5.32
C THR A 185 3.48 -1.90 -5.48
N THR A 186 2.70 -2.98 -5.47
CA THR A 186 3.16 -4.27 -5.98
C THR A 186 3.00 -4.30 -7.50
N VAL A 187 3.94 -4.90 -8.19
CA VAL A 187 3.91 -5.10 -9.65
C VAL A 187 3.62 -6.56 -9.97
N HIS A 188 2.64 -6.80 -10.84
CA HIS A 188 2.35 -8.09 -11.44
C HIS A 188 2.70 -8.05 -12.91
N VAL A 189 3.41 -9.05 -13.40
CA VAL A 189 3.82 -9.21 -14.79
C VAL A 189 3.12 -10.43 -15.37
N ILE A 190 2.45 -10.27 -16.48
CA ILE A 190 1.69 -11.33 -17.12
C ILE A 190 2.39 -11.72 -18.41
N THR A 191 2.68 -13.01 -18.55
CA THR A 191 3.30 -13.60 -19.73
C THR A 191 2.64 -14.94 -20.04
N ALA A 192 2.25 -15.16 -21.28
CA ALA A 192 1.61 -16.39 -21.75
C ALA A 192 0.39 -16.83 -20.89
N GLY A 193 -0.37 -15.85 -20.37
CA GLY A 193 -1.57 -16.12 -19.57
C GLY A 193 -1.32 -16.44 -18.10
N GLU A 194 -0.09 -16.36 -17.61
CA GLU A 194 0.29 -16.58 -16.22
C GLU A 194 0.73 -15.28 -15.54
N ILE A 195 0.32 -15.09 -14.27
CA ILE A 195 0.70 -13.94 -13.44
C ILE A 195 1.99 -14.26 -12.69
N HIS A 196 3.01 -13.43 -12.85
CA HIS A 196 4.27 -13.51 -12.12
C HIS A 196 4.42 -12.31 -11.19
N THR A 197 4.81 -12.58 -9.94
CA THR A 197 5.04 -11.54 -8.94
C THR A 197 6.32 -11.88 -8.17
N PRO A 198 7.19 -10.91 -7.89
CA PRO A 198 8.38 -11.14 -7.09
C PRO A 198 8.05 -11.78 -5.73
N PRO A 199 8.87 -12.73 -5.23
CA PRO A 199 8.58 -13.43 -3.99
C PRO A 199 8.69 -12.50 -2.78
N ASN A 200 7.86 -12.73 -1.76
CA ASN A 200 7.99 -12.05 -0.47
C ASN A 200 9.38 -12.27 0.11
N GLY A 201 9.96 -11.21 0.68
CA GLY A 201 11.30 -11.22 1.28
C GLY A 201 11.70 -9.81 1.69
N HIS A 202 12.96 -9.61 2.01
CA HIS A 202 13.45 -8.28 2.41
C HIS A 202 13.44 -7.24 1.27
N HIS A 203 13.34 -7.69 0.02
CA HIS A 203 13.42 -6.83 -1.16
C HIS A 203 12.11 -6.16 -1.56
N ILE A 204 10.98 -6.61 -1.01
CA ILE A 204 9.65 -6.07 -1.32
C ILE A 204 8.77 -6.02 -0.07
N LEU A 205 7.77 -5.15 -0.10
CA LEU A 205 6.71 -5.15 0.91
C LEU A 205 5.71 -6.29 0.62
N PRO A 206 5.34 -7.14 1.61
CA PRO A 206 4.27 -8.11 1.43
C PRO A 206 2.91 -7.38 1.31
N GLY A 207 2.45 -7.18 0.07
CA GLY A 207 1.27 -6.39 -0.24
C GLY A 207 -0.04 -7.11 0.09
N THR A 208 -0.93 -6.51 0.87
CA THR A 208 -2.27 -7.07 1.14
C THR A 208 -3.12 -7.17 -0.12
N THR A 209 -3.07 -6.19 -1.01
CA THR A 209 -3.76 -6.23 -2.32
C THR A 209 -3.12 -7.23 -3.27
N ARG A 210 -1.79 -7.46 -3.19
CA ARG A 210 -1.12 -8.55 -3.89
C ARG A 210 -1.75 -9.90 -3.57
N ASP A 211 -1.98 -10.17 -2.30
CA ASP A 211 -2.57 -11.44 -1.85
C ASP A 211 -4.01 -11.57 -2.38
N VAL A 212 -4.79 -10.48 -2.38
CA VAL A 212 -6.13 -10.45 -3.00
C VAL A 212 -6.06 -10.78 -4.49
N VAL A 213 -5.13 -10.19 -5.25
CA VAL A 213 -4.95 -10.52 -6.68
C VAL A 213 -4.65 -12.01 -6.89
N THR A 214 -3.80 -12.60 -6.05
CA THR A 214 -3.47 -14.03 -6.11
C THR A 214 -4.70 -14.91 -5.81
N GLU A 215 -5.49 -14.57 -4.80
CA GLU A 215 -6.73 -15.28 -4.47
C GLU A 215 -7.78 -15.19 -5.58
N LEU A 216 -7.94 -13.99 -6.17
CA LEU A 216 -8.86 -13.78 -7.28
C LEU A 216 -8.39 -14.50 -8.57
N ALA A 217 -7.09 -14.53 -8.83
CA ALA A 217 -6.51 -15.29 -9.93
C ALA A 217 -6.88 -16.79 -9.82
N ALA A 218 -6.70 -17.36 -8.62
CA ALA A 218 -7.09 -18.76 -8.36
C ALA A 218 -8.60 -18.99 -8.60
N ARG A 219 -9.46 -18.09 -8.12
CA ARG A 219 -10.92 -18.15 -8.37
C ARG A 219 -11.29 -18.04 -9.85
N CYS A 220 -10.53 -17.25 -10.60
CA CYS A 220 -10.72 -17.09 -12.04
C CYS A 220 -10.04 -18.19 -12.88
N GLY A 221 -9.35 -19.14 -12.27
CA GLY A 221 -8.57 -20.16 -12.99
C GLY A 221 -7.40 -19.59 -13.79
N ILE A 222 -6.81 -18.49 -13.31
CA ILE A 222 -5.64 -17.87 -13.93
C ILE A 222 -4.39 -18.36 -13.17
N PRO A 223 -3.45 -19.02 -13.81
CA PRO A 223 -2.21 -19.46 -13.19
C PRO A 223 -1.43 -18.28 -12.61
N SER A 224 -0.83 -18.46 -11.43
CA SER A 224 0.01 -17.44 -10.82
C SER A 224 1.21 -18.07 -10.12
N ALA A 225 2.39 -17.45 -10.25
CA ALA A 225 3.62 -17.86 -9.61
C ALA A 225 4.32 -16.71 -8.89
N SER A 226 4.77 -17.00 -7.67
CA SER A 226 5.66 -16.12 -6.93
C SER A 226 7.10 -16.48 -7.26
N ARG A 227 7.74 -15.72 -8.15
CA ARG A 227 9.11 -15.96 -8.64
C ARG A 227 9.81 -14.65 -9.00
N ARG A 228 11.12 -14.71 -9.17
CA ARG A 228 11.88 -13.59 -9.74
C ARG A 228 11.38 -13.29 -11.16
N VAL A 229 11.38 -12.01 -11.50
CA VAL A 229 11.02 -11.48 -12.81
C VAL A 229 12.16 -10.59 -13.27
N THR A 230 12.76 -10.89 -14.42
CA THR A 230 13.85 -10.09 -14.98
C THR A 230 13.30 -8.80 -15.62
N GLU A 231 14.17 -7.82 -15.81
CA GLU A 231 13.84 -6.62 -16.57
C GLU A 231 13.42 -6.96 -18.01
N GLU A 232 14.03 -7.96 -18.63
CA GLU A 232 13.68 -8.42 -19.97
C GLU A 232 12.24 -8.97 -20.00
N GLU A 233 11.86 -9.81 -19.03
CA GLU A 233 10.51 -10.33 -18.92
C GLU A 233 9.48 -9.20 -18.64
N LEU A 234 9.83 -8.24 -17.78
CA LEU A 234 8.99 -7.05 -17.55
C LEU A 234 8.74 -6.27 -18.86
N ARG A 235 9.79 -6.08 -19.67
CA ARG A 235 9.68 -5.34 -20.93
C ARG A 235 8.97 -6.10 -22.05
N ALA A 236 9.00 -7.43 -21.99
CA ALA A 236 8.33 -8.32 -22.93
C ALA A 236 6.92 -8.76 -22.49
N ALA A 237 6.43 -8.24 -21.37
CA ALA A 237 5.16 -8.64 -20.77
C ALA A 237 3.97 -8.45 -21.72
N ASP A 238 3.01 -9.38 -21.66
CA ASP A 238 1.72 -9.24 -22.32
C ASP A 238 0.84 -8.20 -21.60
N GLU A 239 0.87 -8.20 -20.27
CA GLU A 239 0.21 -7.21 -19.42
C GLU A 239 1.09 -6.91 -18.19
N ILE A 240 0.98 -5.69 -17.64
CA ILE A 240 1.59 -5.31 -16.37
C ILE A 240 0.49 -4.66 -15.51
N TRP A 241 0.38 -5.05 -14.25
CA TRP A 241 -0.58 -4.45 -13.33
C TRP A 241 0.11 -3.93 -12.07
N LEU A 242 -0.46 -2.87 -11.51
CA LEU A 242 -0.05 -2.33 -10.21
C LEU A 242 -1.15 -2.58 -9.19
N ALA A 243 -0.78 -3.12 -8.03
CA ALA A 243 -1.71 -3.32 -6.90
C ALA A 243 -1.48 -2.28 -5.81
N PHE A 244 -2.57 -1.64 -5.38
CA PHE A 244 -2.61 -0.55 -4.40
C PHE A 244 -3.62 -0.87 -3.31
N SER A 245 -3.36 -0.48 -2.07
CA SER A 245 -4.37 -0.57 -1.02
C SER A 245 -5.60 0.31 -1.32
N THR A 246 -5.41 1.53 -1.81
CA THR A 246 -6.48 2.52 -2.01
C THR A 246 -7.08 2.56 -3.41
N ARG A 247 -6.56 1.79 -4.37
CA ARG A 247 -7.03 1.79 -5.77
C ARG A 247 -7.27 0.39 -6.33
N GLY A 248 -7.10 -0.65 -5.50
CA GLY A 248 -7.19 -2.02 -5.96
C GLY A 248 -6.08 -2.39 -6.94
N VAL A 249 -6.45 -2.84 -8.13
CA VAL A 249 -5.53 -3.20 -9.20
C VAL A 249 -5.75 -2.31 -10.43
N LEU A 250 -4.67 -1.81 -11.03
CA LEU A 250 -4.72 -0.95 -12.23
C LEU A 250 -3.76 -1.45 -13.31
N PRO A 251 -4.15 -1.32 -14.60
CA PRO A 251 -3.32 -1.78 -15.71
C PRO A 251 -2.26 -0.74 -16.07
N VAL A 252 -1.08 -1.20 -16.43
CA VAL A 252 -0.02 -0.39 -17.03
C VAL A 252 -0.08 -0.59 -18.56
N THR A 253 -0.25 0.51 -19.28
CA THR A 253 -0.34 0.49 -20.74
C THR A 253 0.90 1.09 -21.41
N ARG A 254 1.75 1.80 -20.66
CA ARG A 254 3.02 2.37 -21.14
C ARG A 254 4.13 2.15 -20.12
N LEU A 255 5.26 1.69 -20.57
CA LEU A 255 6.49 1.52 -19.78
C LEU A 255 7.64 2.25 -20.49
N ASP A 256 8.29 3.21 -19.80
CA ASP A 256 9.37 4.04 -20.37
C ASP A 256 9.00 4.66 -21.73
N GLY A 257 7.79 5.21 -21.84
CA GLY A 257 7.26 5.82 -23.05
C GLY A 257 6.84 4.85 -24.15
N LYS A 258 7.13 3.55 -24.03
CA LYS A 258 6.75 2.51 -25.00
C LYS A 258 5.43 1.86 -24.61
N PRO A 259 4.58 1.45 -25.55
CA PRO A 259 3.38 0.70 -25.22
C PRO A 259 3.73 -0.67 -24.64
N VAL A 260 3.00 -1.10 -23.59
CA VAL A 260 2.99 -2.49 -23.13
C VAL A 260 2.08 -3.25 -24.10
N ARG A 261 2.64 -4.21 -24.85
CA ARG A 261 1.94 -4.97 -25.89
C ARG A 261 1.17 -4.05 -26.86
N THR A 262 -0.15 -3.96 -26.71
CA THR A 262 -1.03 -3.15 -27.58
C THR A 262 -1.19 -1.70 -27.11
N GLY A 263 -0.68 -1.35 -25.94
CA GLY A 263 -0.89 -0.05 -25.30
C GLY A 263 -2.30 0.13 -24.74
N LYS A 264 -3.01 -0.97 -24.50
CA LYS A 264 -4.35 -1.03 -23.89
C LYS A 264 -4.38 -2.06 -22.77
N PRO A 265 -5.32 -1.94 -21.80
CA PRO A 265 -5.56 -2.99 -20.82
C PRO A 265 -5.83 -4.33 -21.49
N GLY A 266 -5.28 -5.40 -20.93
CA GLY A 266 -5.43 -6.72 -21.49
C GLY A 266 -6.62 -7.50 -20.91
N PRO A 267 -7.00 -8.63 -21.53
CA PRO A 267 -8.19 -9.40 -21.15
C PRO A 267 -8.09 -10.03 -19.77
N LEU A 268 -6.89 -10.35 -19.28
CA LEU A 268 -6.73 -10.89 -17.93
C LEU A 268 -6.91 -9.81 -16.87
N PHE A 269 -6.47 -8.57 -17.15
CA PHE A 269 -6.76 -7.42 -16.28
C PHE A 269 -8.26 -7.25 -16.13
N GLU A 270 -9.03 -7.25 -17.22
CA GLU A 270 -10.48 -7.07 -17.19
C GLU A 270 -11.16 -8.12 -16.31
N ARG A 271 -10.74 -9.38 -16.41
CA ARG A 271 -11.27 -10.48 -15.59
C ARG A 271 -10.96 -10.30 -14.10
N ILE A 272 -9.71 -9.97 -13.76
CA ILE A 272 -9.29 -9.75 -12.37
C ILE A 272 -9.98 -8.51 -11.80
N TYR A 273 -10.08 -7.42 -12.56
CA TYR A 273 -10.73 -6.20 -12.09
C TYR A 273 -12.23 -6.43 -11.84
N ALA A 274 -12.94 -7.12 -12.72
CA ALA A 274 -14.35 -7.49 -12.52
C ALA A 274 -14.53 -8.33 -11.24
N SER A 275 -13.64 -9.31 -11.02
CA SER A 275 -13.66 -10.14 -9.81
C SER A 275 -13.36 -9.32 -8.54
N PHE A 276 -12.40 -8.40 -8.60
CA PHE A 276 -12.07 -7.48 -7.51
C PHE A 276 -13.26 -6.56 -7.18
N ALA A 277 -13.88 -5.95 -8.18
CA ALA A 277 -15.05 -5.10 -8.00
C ALA A 277 -16.23 -5.87 -7.38
N THR A 278 -16.43 -7.13 -7.76
CA THR A 278 -17.43 -8.01 -7.15
C THR A 278 -17.11 -8.28 -5.69
N TYR A 279 -15.87 -8.63 -5.37
CA TYR A 279 -15.42 -8.88 -4.00
C TYR A 279 -15.61 -7.65 -3.08
N VAL A 280 -15.30 -6.45 -3.57
CA VAL A 280 -15.54 -5.20 -2.83
C VAL A 280 -17.02 -4.96 -2.58
N ARG A 281 -17.89 -5.20 -3.59
CA ARG A 281 -19.37 -5.08 -3.43
C ARG A 281 -19.92 -6.07 -2.41
N GLU A 282 -19.49 -7.31 -2.44
CA GLU A 282 -19.89 -8.33 -1.46
C GLU A 282 -19.51 -7.91 -0.03
N LEU A 283 -18.30 -7.38 0.17
CA LEU A 283 -17.88 -6.82 1.45
C LEU A 283 -18.77 -5.65 1.88
N ALA A 284 -19.11 -4.75 0.96
CA ALA A 284 -19.99 -3.62 1.22
C ALA A 284 -21.45 -4.03 1.54
N GLY A 285 -21.80 -5.31 1.35
CA GLY A 285 -23.15 -5.84 1.58
C GLY A 285 -24.13 -5.47 0.47
N THR A 286 -23.63 -5.09 -0.71
CA THR A 286 -24.43 -4.83 -1.91
C THR A 286 -24.51 -6.12 -2.73
N PRO A 287 -25.72 -6.64 -3.09
CA PRO A 287 -25.84 -7.83 -3.92
C PRO A 287 -25.13 -7.66 -5.27
N ALA A 288 -24.56 -8.75 -5.80
CA ALA A 288 -24.10 -8.77 -7.19
C ALA A 288 -25.31 -8.52 -8.11
N LEU A 289 -25.16 -7.59 -9.06
CA LEU A 289 -26.14 -7.35 -10.12
C LEU A 289 -26.12 -8.49 -11.13
#